data_aa71e27a81027f2616f20ed7ff53b554
#
_entry.id   aa71e27a81027f2616f20ed7ff53b554
#
_cell.length_a   1.000
_cell.length_b   1.000
_cell.length_c   1.000
_cell.angle_alpha   90.00
_cell.angle_beta   90.00
_cell.angle_gamma   90.00
#
_symmetry.space_group_name_H-M   'P 1'
#
loop_
_entity.id
_entity.type
_entity.pdbx_description
1 polymer ?
#
loop_
_entity_poly.entity_id
_entity_poly.type
_entity_poly.pdbx_seq_one_letter_code
_entity_poly.pdbx_strand_id
1 'polypeptide(L)'
;MESIFIKQGIVIRVLLEKWRNYGIIDEKMPDLGRNDLQRNAGEKKMKKILDLITAEITQAFVDCGYDAKYGKVTLSNRPDLCEYQCNGAMAAAKEYKKAPFMIADEVAAKLAEASMFSMAESVKPGFLNLKLDETFLASYVADMQADEGRFGCEKAQNPKTIMIDYGGPNVAKPLHVGHLRSAIIGESIKRIG
;
A
#
# COMPACT_ATOMS: atom_id res chain seq x y z
N MET A 1 34.50 5.28 20.27
CA MET A 1 33.24 4.68 19.76
C MET A 1 32.10 5.44 20.40
N GLU A 2 31.74 6.57 19.80
CA GLU A 2 30.68 7.43 20.34
C GLU A 2 29.36 7.00 19.71
N SER A 3 28.49 6.48 20.55
CA SER A 3 27.10 6.14 20.15
C SER A 3 26.31 7.44 19.99
N ILE A 4 26.03 7.84 18.76
CA ILE A 4 25.20 9.01 18.47
C ILE A 4 23.75 8.58 18.48
N PHE A 5 23.01 8.87 19.54
CA PHE A 5 21.56 8.79 19.63
C PHE A 5 20.92 9.94 18.87
N ILE A 6 19.96 9.62 18.01
CA ILE A 6 19.37 10.59 17.10
C ILE A 6 17.86 10.68 17.29
N LYS A 7 17.38 11.88 17.66
CA LYS A 7 15.99 12.30 17.50
C LYS A 7 15.77 12.85 16.09
N GLN A 8 14.65 12.44 15.51
CA GLN A 8 14.12 12.79 14.18
C GLN A 8 14.69 14.07 13.50
N GLY A 9 15.18 13.94 12.30
CA GLY A 9 15.49 15.04 11.36
C GLY A 9 16.87 15.69 11.46
N ILE A 10 17.58 15.58 12.61
CA ILE A 10 18.82 16.35 12.86
C ILE A 10 20.05 15.63 12.32
N VAL A 11 20.03 14.35 12.18
CA VAL A 11 21.23 13.53 11.89
C VAL A 11 21.54 13.35 10.43
N ILE A 12 20.52 13.30 9.57
CA ILE A 12 20.78 13.38 8.12
C ILE A 12 21.53 14.71 7.83
N ARG A 13 21.19 15.77 8.54
CA ARG A 13 21.84 17.08 8.39
C ARG A 13 23.31 17.08 8.84
N VAL A 14 23.63 16.48 9.98
CA VAL A 14 25.01 16.40 10.50
C VAL A 14 25.91 15.53 9.64
N LEU A 15 25.40 14.42 9.11
CA LEU A 15 26.14 13.56 8.20
C LEU A 15 26.32 14.22 6.82
N LEU A 16 25.31 14.90 6.29
CA LEU A 16 25.41 15.65 5.03
C LEU A 16 26.39 16.82 5.15
N GLU A 17 26.41 17.55 6.28
CA GLU A 17 27.37 18.62 6.54
C GLU A 17 28.80 18.08 6.67
N LYS A 18 29.00 16.95 7.36
CA LYS A 18 30.31 16.29 7.40
C LYS A 18 30.78 15.84 6.02
N TRP A 19 29.91 15.24 5.22
CA TRP A 19 30.24 14.76 3.89
C TRP A 19 30.49 15.89 2.89
N ARG A 20 29.81 17.03 3.05
CA ARG A 20 30.09 18.27 2.31
C ARG A 20 31.47 18.82 2.66
N ASN A 21 31.82 18.84 3.93
CA ASN A 21 33.15 19.32 4.41
C ASN A 21 34.31 18.42 3.99
N TYR A 22 34.03 17.13 3.66
CA TYR A 22 35.03 16.20 3.09
C TYR A 22 35.05 16.19 1.55
N GLY A 23 34.31 17.09 0.90
CA GLY A 23 34.27 17.18 -0.57
C GLY A 23 33.65 15.96 -1.29
N ILE A 24 32.85 15.16 -0.54
CA ILE A 24 32.25 13.93 -1.07
C ILE A 24 30.90 14.21 -1.74
N ILE A 25 30.30 15.38 -1.48
CA ILE A 25 29.00 15.80 -2.02
C ILE A 25 29.13 17.18 -2.64
N ASP A 26 28.63 17.36 -3.86
CA ASP A 26 28.59 18.64 -4.58
C ASP A 26 27.63 19.62 -3.88
N GLU A 27 28.01 20.92 -3.81
CA GLU A 27 27.22 22.01 -3.23
C GLU A 27 25.85 22.23 -3.91
N LYS A 28 25.63 21.65 -5.09
CA LYS A 28 24.41 21.82 -5.89
C LYS A 28 23.31 20.81 -5.62
N MET A 29 23.45 19.89 -4.64
CA MET A 29 22.31 19.03 -4.29
C MET A 29 21.19 19.85 -3.66
N PRO A 30 19.95 19.77 -4.18
CA PRO A 30 18.83 20.49 -3.60
C PRO A 30 18.58 20.03 -2.16
N ASP A 31 18.27 20.99 -1.31
CA ASP A 31 17.92 20.78 0.09
C ASP A 31 16.61 19.97 0.18
N LEU A 32 16.74 18.64 0.30
CA LEU A 32 15.63 17.69 0.37
C LEU A 32 14.80 17.78 1.67
N GLY A 33 15.11 18.76 2.54
CA GLY A 33 14.53 18.84 3.89
C GLY A 33 13.54 19.97 4.15
N ARG A 34 13.33 20.93 3.25
CA ARG A 34 12.57 22.15 3.56
C ARG A 34 11.13 22.22 3.05
N ASN A 35 10.76 21.42 2.07
CA ASN A 35 9.43 21.55 1.43
C ASN A 35 8.35 20.66 2.02
N ASP A 36 8.67 19.73 2.92
CA ASP A 36 7.69 18.76 3.42
C ASP A 36 6.80 19.26 4.56
N LEU A 37 7.11 20.40 5.16
CA LEU A 37 6.35 20.92 6.32
C LEU A 37 5.16 21.83 5.96
N GLN A 38 5.03 22.28 4.72
CA GLN A 38 3.96 23.23 4.30
C GLN A 38 2.89 22.63 3.40
N ARG A 39 2.97 21.37 2.96
CA ARG A 39 1.98 20.74 2.06
C ARG A 39 0.80 20.05 2.76
N ASN A 40 0.58 20.23 4.04
CA ASN A 40 -0.41 19.46 4.81
C ASN A 40 -1.85 19.99 4.79
N ALA A 41 -2.19 20.96 3.96
CA ALA A 41 -3.57 21.47 3.86
C ALA A 41 -4.25 20.88 2.62
N GLY A 42 -4.97 19.76 2.77
CA GLY A 42 -5.91 19.27 1.77
C GLY A 42 -5.49 18.04 0.97
N GLU A 43 -4.53 17.26 1.42
CA GLU A 43 -4.15 16.01 0.73
C GLU A 43 -5.31 15.00 0.77
N LYS A 44 -5.93 14.74 -0.40
CA LYS A 44 -6.90 13.67 -0.59
C LYS A 44 -6.19 12.34 -0.31
N LYS A 45 -6.47 11.73 0.84
CA LYS A 45 -5.90 10.44 1.23
C LYS A 45 -6.36 9.37 0.25
N MET A 46 -5.45 8.77 -0.48
CA MET A 46 -5.76 7.69 -1.40
C MET A 46 -6.00 6.41 -0.61
N LYS A 47 -7.17 5.78 -0.78
CA LYS A 47 -7.49 4.49 -0.15
C LYS A 47 -6.88 3.36 -0.96
N LYS A 48 -6.45 2.30 -0.28
CA LYS A 48 -6.00 1.07 -0.95
C LYS A 48 -7.15 0.47 -1.75
N ILE A 49 -6.85 -0.08 -2.92
CA ILE A 49 -7.85 -0.66 -3.80
C ILE A 49 -8.68 -1.75 -3.09
N LEU A 50 -8.05 -2.57 -2.26
CA LEU A 50 -8.74 -3.60 -1.48
C LEU A 50 -9.73 -3.02 -0.46
N ASP A 51 -9.41 -1.86 0.12
CA ASP A 51 -10.31 -1.17 1.07
C ASP A 51 -11.51 -0.56 0.33
N LEU A 52 -11.31 -0.07 -0.90
CA LEU A 52 -12.40 0.43 -1.75
C LEU A 52 -13.35 -0.70 -2.12
N ILE A 53 -12.82 -1.83 -2.59
CA ILE A 53 -13.61 -3.02 -2.94
C ILE A 53 -14.36 -3.53 -1.71
N THR A 54 -13.69 -3.63 -0.56
CA THR A 54 -14.31 -4.08 0.70
C THR A 54 -15.44 -3.16 1.12
N ALA A 55 -15.29 -1.84 0.97
CA ALA A 55 -16.33 -0.89 1.30
C ALA A 55 -17.58 -1.06 0.41
N GLU A 56 -17.38 -1.25 -0.90
CA GLU A 56 -18.47 -1.46 -1.86
C GLU A 56 -19.23 -2.75 -1.59
N ILE A 57 -18.50 -3.86 -1.36
CA ILE A 57 -19.10 -5.15 -1.01
C ILE A 57 -19.85 -5.08 0.33
N THR A 58 -19.25 -4.42 1.31
CA THR A 58 -19.88 -4.22 2.63
C THR A 58 -21.21 -3.46 2.49
N GLN A 59 -21.22 -2.41 1.68
CA GLN A 59 -22.43 -1.64 1.40
C GLN A 59 -23.49 -2.50 0.71
N ALA A 60 -23.10 -3.32 -0.28
CA ALA A 60 -24.01 -4.24 -0.96
C ALA A 60 -24.65 -5.28 0.00
N PHE A 61 -23.87 -5.81 0.96
CA PHE A 61 -24.44 -6.67 2.01
C PHE A 61 -25.47 -5.93 2.87
N VAL A 62 -25.14 -4.70 3.29
CA VAL A 62 -26.05 -3.87 4.08
C VAL A 62 -27.33 -3.54 3.31
N ASP A 63 -27.23 -3.18 2.04
CA ASP A 63 -28.37 -2.86 1.18
C ASP A 63 -29.30 -4.08 0.95
N CYS A 64 -28.73 -5.30 0.99
CA CYS A 64 -29.51 -6.55 0.99
C CYS A 64 -30.03 -6.95 2.38
N GLY A 65 -29.79 -6.15 3.42
CA GLY A 65 -30.27 -6.41 4.79
C GLY A 65 -29.40 -7.35 5.61
N TYR A 66 -28.14 -7.53 5.21
CA TYR A 66 -27.15 -8.35 5.92
C TYR A 66 -26.18 -7.49 6.72
N ASP A 67 -25.51 -8.08 7.70
CA ASP A 67 -24.52 -7.38 8.54
C ASP A 67 -23.26 -7.03 7.74
N ALA A 68 -22.74 -5.82 7.96
CA ALA A 68 -21.52 -5.27 7.37
C ALA A 68 -20.27 -6.16 7.53
N LYS A 69 -20.22 -6.94 8.62
CA LYS A 69 -19.08 -7.85 8.90
C LYS A 69 -18.81 -8.89 7.83
N TYR A 70 -19.79 -9.17 6.96
CA TYR A 70 -19.67 -10.16 5.89
C TYR A 70 -19.03 -9.62 4.61
N GLY A 71 -18.83 -8.32 4.48
CA GLY A 71 -18.26 -7.68 3.28
C GLY A 71 -16.75 -7.85 3.08
N LYS A 72 -16.07 -8.67 3.90
CA LYS A 72 -14.61 -8.83 3.81
C LYS A 72 -14.17 -9.51 2.52
N VAL A 73 -13.29 -8.85 1.77
CA VAL A 73 -12.73 -9.30 0.50
C VAL A 73 -11.28 -9.73 0.64
N THR A 74 -10.87 -10.70 -0.15
CA THR A 74 -9.49 -11.18 -0.27
C THR A 74 -9.10 -11.33 -1.74
N LEU A 75 -7.79 -11.35 -2.00
CA LEU A 75 -7.30 -11.76 -3.32
C LEU A 75 -7.71 -13.20 -3.59
N SER A 76 -8.09 -13.47 -4.82
CA SER A 76 -8.43 -14.83 -5.24
C SER A 76 -7.19 -15.72 -5.32
N ASN A 77 -7.33 -16.97 -4.87
CA ASN A 77 -6.32 -18.01 -5.10
C ASN A 77 -6.34 -18.58 -6.54
N ARG A 78 -7.33 -18.19 -7.33
CA ARG A 78 -7.57 -18.60 -8.72
C ARG A 78 -7.67 -17.38 -9.61
N PRO A 79 -6.53 -16.69 -9.92
CA PRO A 79 -6.52 -15.48 -10.73
C PRO A 79 -7.01 -15.69 -12.17
N ASP A 80 -7.03 -16.94 -12.63
CA ASP A 80 -7.64 -17.37 -13.89
C ASP A 80 -9.17 -17.20 -13.93
N LEU A 81 -9.83 -17.28 -12.78
CA LEU A 81 -11.28 -17.16 -12.65
C LEU A 81 -11.71 -15.75 -12.23
N CYS A 82 -11.08 -15.21 -11.22
CA CYS A 82 -11.42 -13.90 -10.67
C CYS A 82 -10.21 -13.28 -9.95
N GLU A 83 -10.20 -11.96 -9.81
CA GLU A 83 -9.12 -11.21 -9.15
C GLU A 83 -9.33 -11.17 -7.63
N TYR A 84 -10.58 -10.97 -7.22
CA TYR A 84 -10.97 -10.85 -5.82
C TYR A 84 -12.12 -11.81 -5.51
N GLN A 85 -12.19 -12.21 -4.25
CA GLN A 85 -13.23 -13.12 -3.77
C GLN A 85 -13.74 -12.70 -2.40
N CYS A 86 -15.07 -12.79 -2.22
CA CYS A 86 -15.71 -12.62 -0.94
C CYS A 86 -16.42 -13.92 -0.53
N ASN A 87 -16.18 -14.36 0.69
CA ASN A 87 -16.74 -15.60 1.26
C ASN A 87 -17.81 -15.31 2.32
N GLY A 88 -18.23 -14.05 2.44
CA GLY A 88 -19.15 -13.59 3.49
C GLY A 88 -20.50 -14.25 3.46
N ALA A 89 -21.02 -14.58 2.28
CA ALA A 89 -22.33 -15.23 2.14
C ALA A 89 -22.39 -16.60 2.84
N MET A 90 -21.30 -17.37 2.85
CA MET A 90 -21.23 -18.64 3.58
C MET A 90 -21.31 -18.45 5.12
N ALA A 91 -20.69 -17.38 5.61
CA ALA A 91 -20.77 -17.06 7.03
C ALA A 91 -22.17 -16.52 7.40
N ALA A 92 -22.73 -15.64 6.57
CA ALA A 92 -24.06 -15.07 6.75
C ALA A 92 -25.17 -16.14 6.73
N ALA A 93 -25.02 -17.17 5.90
CA ALA A 93 -26.02 -18.26 5.78
C ALA A 93 -26.39 -18.90 7.11
N LYS A 94 -25.45 -19.05 8.02
CA LYS A 94 -25.67 -19.63 9.35
C LYS A 94 -26.52 -18.72 10.23
N GLU A 95 -26.30 -17.41 10.17
CA GLU A 95 -27.00 -16.42 10.98
C GLU A 95 -28.42 -16.15 10.44
N TYR A 96 -28.53 -16.01 9.12
CA TYR A 96 -29.81 -15.67 8.48
C TYR A 96 -30.64 -16.90 8.08
N LYS A 97 -30.18 -18.14 8.35
CA LYS A 97 -30.84 -19.40 8.01
C LYS A 97 -31.28 -19.47 6.56
N LYS A 98 -30.49 -18.93 5.67
CA LYS A 98 -30.68 -18.83 4.22
C LYS A 98 -29.59 -19.59 3.50
N ALA A 99 -29.86 -20.15 2.34
CA ALA A 99 -28.82 -20.84 1.58
C ALA A 99 -27.72 -19.88 1.14
N PRO A 100 -26.42 -20.23 1.29
CA PRO A 100 -25.31 -19.31 1.01
C PRO A 100 -25.33 -18.74 -0.42
N PHE A 101 -25.68 -19.58 -1.40
CA PHE A 101 -25.75 -19.14 -2.79
C PHE A 101 -26.89 -18.12 -3.03
N MET A 102 -28.00 -18.18 -2.30
CA MET A 102 -29.07 -17.18 -2.43
C MET A 102 -28.62 -15.81 -1.93
N ILE A 103 -27.88 -15.76 -0.81
CA ILE A 103 -27.29 -14.54 -0.31
C ILE A 103 -26.27 -13.98 -1.30
N ALA A 104 -25.42 -14.85 -1.84
CA ALA A 104 -24.42 -14.46 -2.84
C ALA A 104 -25.08 -13.93 -4.13
N ASP A 105 -26.18 -14.54 -4.60
CA ASP A 105 -26.94 -14.08 -5.77
C ASP A 105 -27.54 -12.69 -5.56
N GLU A 106 -28.15 -12.44 -4.39
CA GLU A 106 -28.72 -11.14 -4.04
C GLU A 106 -27.65 -10.04 -4.02
N VAL A 107 -26.51 -10.32 -3.37
CA VAL A 107 -25.39 -9.38 -3.30
C VAL A 107 -24.74 -9.18 -4.68
N ALA A 108 -24.56 -10.25 -5.47
CA ALA A 108 -24.02 -10.15 -6.83
C ALA A 108 -24.90 -9.29 -7.74
N ALA A 109 -26.24 -9.46 -7.67
CA ALA A 109 -27.18 -8.64 -8.41
C ALA A 109 -27.06 -7.15 -8.05
N LYS A 110 -26.85 -6.85 -6.76
CA LYS A 110 -26.63 -5.47 -6.31
C LYS A 110 -25.31 -4.90 -6.79
N LEU A 111 -24.25 -5.69 -6.79
CA LEU A 111 -22.93 -5.28 -7.27
C LEU A 111 -22.86 -5.10 -8.80
N ALA A 112 -23.73 -5.75 -9.55
CA ALA A 112 -23.83 -5.56 -11.00
C ALA A 112 -24.26 -4.12 -11.38
N GLU A 113 -24.87 -3.38 -10.46
CA GLU A 113 -25.22 -1.96 -10.65
C GLU A 113 -23.98 -1.03 -10.43
N ALA A 114 -22.91 -1.52 -9.79
CA ALA A 114 -21.74 -0.74 -9.46
C ALA A 114 -20.76 -0.69 -10.64
N SER A 115 -20.33 0.51 -11.03
CA SER A 115 -19.37 0.72 -12.13
C SER A 115 -17.94 0.26 -11.82
N MET A 116 -17.68 -0.17 -10.59
CA MET A 116 -16.36 -0.63 -10.15
C MET A 116 -16.00 -2.01 -10.71
N PHE A 117 -17.00 -2.83 -11.05
CA PHE A 117 -16.80 -4.23 -11.41
C PHE A 117 -17.20 -4.50 -12.87
N SER A 118 -16.31 -5.15 -13.61
CA SER A 118 -16.65 -5.73 -14.92
C SER A 118 -17.35 -7.08 -14.76
N MET A 119 -17.16 -7.76 -13.62
CA MET A 119 -17.79 -9.03 -13.29
C MET A 119 -18.01 -9.13 -11.79
N ALA A 120 -19.24 -9.45 -11.39
CA ALA A 120 -19.61 -9.81 -10.02
C ALA A 120 -20.53 -11.03 -10.09
N GLU A 121 -20.00 -12.22 -9.84
CA GLU A 121 -20.71 -13.48 -10.00
C GLU A 121 -20.78 -14.27 -8.70
N SER A 122 -21.95 -14.84 -8.45
CA SER A 122 -22.15 -15.83 -7.41
C SER A 122 -21.74 -17.22 -7.90
N VAL A 123 -20.87 -17.88 -7.15
CA VAL A 123 -20.40 -19.23 -7.45
C VAL A 123 -20.70 -20.15 -6.27
N LYS A 124 -21.31 -21.32 -6.55
CA LYS A 124 -21.61 -22.32 -5.50
C LYS A 124 -20.34 -22.77 -4.79
N PRO A 125 -20.37 -22.95 -3.46
CA PRO A 125 -21.56 -22.95 -2.60
C PRO A 125 -22.00 -21.57 -2.06
N GLY A 126 -21.34 -20.47 -2.39
CA GLY A 126 -21.67 -19.11 -1.91
C GLY A 126 -20.47 -18.16 -1.95
N PHE A 127 -19.60 -18.35 -2.93
CA PHE A 127 -18.52 -17.41 -3.23
C PHE A 127 -19.03 -16.27 -4.12
N LEU A 128 -18.52 -15.06 -3.87
CA LEU A 128 -18.63 -13.94 -4.79
C LEU A 128 -17.30 -13.75 -5.50
N ASN A 129 -17.26 -13.99 -6.79
CA ASN A 129 -16.11 -13.78 -7.63
C ASN A 129 -16.21 -12.43 -8.33
N LEU A 130 -15.13 -11.65 -8.28
CA LEU A 130 -15.11 -10.26 -8.70
C LEU A 130 -13.93 -10.00 -9.64
N LYS A 131 -14.19 -9.23 -10.70
CA LYS A 131 -13.18 -8.59 -11.53
C LYS A 131 -13.45 -7.09 -11.59
N LEU A 132 -12.39 -6.30 -11.56
CA LEU A 132 -12.50 -4.86 -11.64
C LEU A 132 -12.74 -4.41 -13.08
N ASP A 133 -13.39 -3.27 -13.21
CA ASP A 133 -13.54 -2.59 -14.49
C ASP A 133 -12.25 -1.88 -14.90
N GLU A 134 -11.89 -1.96 -16.16
CA GLU A 134 -10.66 -1.35 -16.71
C GLU A 134 -10.68 0.17 -16.58
N THR A 135 -11.86 0.80 -16.74
CA THR A 135 -12.00 2.25 -16.61
C THR A 135 -11.80 2.69 -15.16
N PHE A 136 -12.33 1.92 -14.22
CA PHE A 136 -12.08 2.14 -12.79
C PHE A 136 -10.60 2.03 -12.46
N LEU A 137 -9.93 0.97 -12.94
CA LEU A 137 -8.49 0.78 -12.75
C LEU A 137 -7.66 1.90 -13.36
N ALA A 138 -7.99 2.33 -14.58
CA ALA A 138 -7.31 3.45 -15.24
C ALA A 138 -7.43 4.74 -14.43
N SER A 139 -8.62 5.04 -13.90
CA SER A 139 -8.85 6.19 -13.04
C SER A 139 -8.06 6.11 -11.73
N TYR A 140 -8.04 4.94 -11.10
CA TYR A 140 -7.28 4.70 -9.88
C TYR A 140 -5.77 4.90 -10.10
N VAL A 141 -5.22 4.39 -11.20
CA VAL A 141 -3.80 4.59 -11.57
C VAL A 141 -3.50 6.05 -11.88
N ALA A 142 -4.41 6.77 -12.55
CA ALA A 142 -4.27 8.20 -12.80
C ALA A 142 -4.22 9.01 -11.49
N ASP A 143 -5.08 8.67 -10.52
CA ASP A 143 -5.05 9.28 -9.17
C ASP A 143 -3.72 8.98 -8.44
N MET A 144 -3.18 7.75 -8.56
CA MET A 144 -1.85 7.41 -8.03
C MET A 144 -0.75 8.25 -8.67
N GLN A 145 -0.79 8.42 -9.98
CA GLN A 145 0.20 9.20 -10.73
C GLN A 145 0.13 10.69 -10.39
N ALA A 146 -1.06 11.22 -10.09
CA ALA A 146 -1.24 12.60 -9.67
C ALA A 146 -0.67 12.90 -8.27
N ASP A 147 -0.47 11.88 -7.43
CA ASP A 147 0.20 12.00 -6.12
C ASP A 147 1.73 11.89 -6.30
N GLU A 148 2.31 12.94 -6.89
CA GLU A 148 3.73 13.02 -7.17
C GLU A 148 4.59 12.79 -5.92
N GLY A 149 5.52 11.83 -6.02
CA GLY A 149 6.48 11.48 -4.98
C GLY A 149 6.02 10.39 -4.01
N ARG A 150 4.72 10.08 -3.93
CA ARG A 150 4.22 9.00 -3.06
C ARG A 150 3.44 7.92 -3.79
N PHE A 151 2.91 8.22 -4.96
CA PHE A 151 2.14 7.28 -5.80
C PHE A 151 1.02 6.55 -5.02
N GLY A 152 0.30 7.28 -4.17
CA GLY A 152 -0.77 6.74 -3.34
C GLY A 152 -0.30 6.03 -2.06
N CYS A 153 1.00 6.00 -1.76
CA CYS A 153 1.49 5.46 -0.49
C CYS A 153 1.14 6.37 0.68
N GLU A 154 0.52 5.83 1.72
CA GLU A 154 0.19 6.57 2.93
C GLU A 154 1.43 6.81 3.79
N LYS A 155 1.52 8.00 4.41
CA LYS A 155 2.48 8.21 5.50
C LYS A 155 2.05 7.37 6.70
N ALA A 156 2.99 6.64 7.30
CA ALA A 156 2.72 5.93 8.53
C ALA A 156 2.28 6.92 9.62
N GLN A 157 1.16 6.64 10.31
CA GLN A 157 0.68 7.50 11.41
C GLN A 157 1.69 7.56 12.58
N ASN A 158 2.37 6.45 12.83
CA ASN A 158 3.43 6.32 13.84
C ASN A 158 4.69 5.77 13.15
N PRO A 159 5.45 6.61 12.45
CA PRO A 159 6.63 6.15 11.74
C PRO A 159 7.69 5.67 12.74
N LYS A 160 8.26 4.49 12.43
CA LYS A 160 9.39 3.96 13.18
C LYS A 160 10.69 4.49 12.60
N THR A 161 11.62 4.87 13.43
CA THR A 161 12.98 5.17 12.98
C THR A 161 13.75 3.87 12.86
N ILE A 162 14.22 3.54 11.65
CA ILE A 162 15.06 2.38 11.38
C ILE A 162 16.45 2.91 11.05
N MET A 163 17.46 2.49 11.83
CA MET A 163 18.85 2.79 11.55
C MET A 163 19.47 1.62 10.79
N ILE A 164 20.07 1.91 9.64
CA ILE A 164 20.77 0.91 8.82
C ILE A 164 22.22 1.39 8.70
N ASP A 165 23.16 0.60 9.22
CA ASP A 165 24.59 0.84 9.07
C ASP A 165 25.15 -0.02 7.94
N TYR A 166 25.66 0.61 6.88
CA TYR A 166 26.21 -0.07 5.72
C TYR A 166 27.28 0.80 5.05
N GLY A 167 28.18 0.16 4.28
CA GLY A 167 29.14 0.84 3.44
C GLY A 167 30.31 1.46 4.19
N GLY A 168 30.77 0.83 5.30
CA GLY A 168 31.99 1.22 6.01
C GLY A 168 33.26 0.78 5.25
N PRO A 169 33.91 1.65 4.44
CA PRO A 169 35.14 1.28 3.75
C PRO A 169 36.30 1.18 4.73
N ASN A 170 37.18 0.21 4.52
CA ASN A 170 38.46 0.16 5.24
C ASN A 170 39.44 1.13 4.56
N VAL A 171 39.79 2.22 5.25
CA VAL A 171 40.70 3.26 4.75
C VAL A 171 42.12 2.75 4.45
N ALA A 172 42.48 1.58 5.01
CA ALA A 172 43.83 1.01 4.84
C ALA A 172 43.94 0.07 3.60
N LYS A 173 42.86 -0.18 2.88
CA LYS A 173 42.86 -1.12 1.74
C LYS A 173 42.03 -0.57 0.58
N PRO A 174 42.40 -0.87 -0.68
CA PRO A 174 41.58 -0.55 -1.85
C PRO A 174 40.18 -1.18 -1.74
N LEU A 175 39.17 -0.47 -2.22
CA LEU A 175 37.81 -1.01 -2.31
C LEU A 175 37.77 -2.19 -3.30
N HIS A 176 37.04 -3.21 -2.94
CA HIS A 176 36.78 -4.37 -3.81
C HIS A 176 35.29 -4.72 -3.82
N VAL A 177 34.90 -5.69 -4.66
CA VAL A 177 33.51 -6.11 -4.88
C VAL A 177 32.76 -6.44 -3.57
N GLY A 178 33.43 -6.95 -2.55
CA GLY A 178 32.82 -7.24 -1.25
C GLY A 178 32.28 -5.98 -0.56
N HIS A 179 32.97 -4.84 -0.68
CA HIS A 179 32.51 -3.56 -0.14
C HIS A 179 31.30 -3.03 -0.94
N LEU A 180 31.35 -3.16 -2.26
CA LEU A 180 30.25 -2.74 -3.14
C LEU A 180 28.97 -3.51 -2.84
N ARG A 181 29.08 -4.83 -2.59
CA ARG A 181 27.92 -5.68 -2.27
C ARG A 181 27.18 -5.20 -1.03
N SER A 182 27.86 -4.97 0.07
CA SER A 182 27.24 -4.48 1.32
C SER A 182 26.62 -3.09 1.16
N ALA A 183 27.29 -2.20 0.42
CA ALA A 183 26.79 -0.86 0.14
C ALA A 183 25.50 -0.88 -0.70
N ILE A 184 25.46 -1.69 -1.76
CA ILE A 184 24.26 -1.82 -2.63
C ILE A 184 23.09 -2.43 -1.85
N ILE A 185 23.32 -3.50 -1.07
CA ILE A 185 22.28 -4.13 -0.28
C ILE A 185 21.71 -3.15 0.75
N GLY A 186 22.58 -2.45 1.49
CA GLY A 186 22.15 -1.49 2.50
C GLY A 186 21.37 -0.32 1.92
N GLU A 187 21.82 0.25 0.79
CA GLU A 187 21.11 1.32 0.09
C GLU A 187 19.76 0.84 -0.47
N SER A 188 19.68 -0.39 -0.98
CA SER A 188 18.43 -0.98 -1.45
C SER A 188 17.41 -1.15 -0.32
N ILE A 189 17.84 -1.67 0.83
CA ILE A 189 16.98 -1.82 2.01
C ILE A 189 16.49 -0.45 2.50
N LYS A 190 17.37 0.55 2.53
CA LYS A 190 17.03 1.93 2.92
C LYS A 190 15.95 2.54 2.01
N ARG A 191 15.97 2.23 0.70
CA ARG A 191 14.99 2.74 -0.27
C ARG A 191 13.65 2.03 -0.22
N ILE A 192 13.61 0.80 0.29
CA ILE A 192 12.38 0.00 0.41
C ILE A 192 11.61 0.36 1.69
N GLY A 193 12.30 0.69 2.77
CA GLY A 193 11.70 1.08 4.06
C GLY A 193 11.38 2.54 4.16
#